data_dde88ecc293537294087b3bc9192fa5b
#
_entry.id   dde88ecc293537294087b3bc9192fa5b
#
_cell.length_a   1.000
_cell.length_b   1.000
_cell.length_c   1.000
_cell.angle_alpha   90.00
_cell.angle_beta   90.00
_cell.angle_gamma   90.00
#
_symmetry.space_group_name_H-M   'P 1'
#
loop_
_entity.id
_entity.type
_entity.pdbx_description
1 polymer ?
#
loop_
_entity_poly.entity_id
_entity_poly.type
_entity_poly.pdbx_seq_one_letter_code
_entity_poly.pdbx_strand_id
1 'polypeptide(L)'
;MKKVITTLLLALLQISCFAVSVETTTNLNVYYPEYTKIDLVCGQMPKATEKNVEFCCEAAFTGELLNEFKHLNIADNHICNGVMKKGYRCKANTGGFVWGKGKWKFMRKADYPTEANGWNMGFCQMLIIKDGSARPIGTKMKNNKNIYRALCEKDGKLCIIESKKVVTYEFFVKCLSDYKVTHALYLDMGRGWNYAWYRDKAGKVVVLHSESKMAPTYKYRTNWITFYK
;
A
#
# COMPACT_ATOMS: atom_id res chain seq x y z
N MET A 1 -24.51 58.18 -19.90
CA MET A 1 -23.81 56.98 -20.44
C MET A 1 -23.27 56.16 -19.25
N LYS A 2 -23.93 55.08 -18.90
CA LYS A 2 -23.51 54.19 -17.81
C LYS A 2 -22.53 53.14 -18.37
N LYS A 3 -21.30 53.13 -17.88
CA LYS A 3 -20.32 52.09 -18.20
C LYS A 3 -20.67 50.84 -17.40
N VAL A 4 -21.06 49.78 -18.10
CA VAL A 4 -21.21 48.45 -17.52
C VAL A 4 -19.84 47.82 -17.48
N ILE A 5 -19.31 47.63 -16.28
CA ILE A 5 -18.06 46.86 -16.05
C ILE A 5 -18.48 45.40 -15.92
N THR A 6 -18.26 44.64 -16.98
CA THR A 6 -18.47 43.19 -16.98
C THR A 6 -17.22 42.56 -16.32
N THR A 7 -17.33 42.20 -15.04
CA THR A 7 -16.30 41.47 -14.33
C THR A 7 -16.40 40.01 -14.77
N LEU A 8 -15.49 39.58 -15.63
CA LEU A 8 -15.35 38.19 -16.04
C LEU A 8 -14.70 37.41 -14.86
N LEU A 9 -15.54 36.69 -14.12
CA LEU A 9 -15.09 35.78 -13.08
C LEU A 9 -14.49 34.54 -13.79
N LEU A 10 -13.17 34.49 -13.97
CA LEU A 10 -12.48 33.27 -14.36
C LEU A 10 -12.53 32.34 -13.16
N ALA A 11 -13.50 31.42 -13.14
CA ALA A 11 -13.48 30.27 -12.31
C ALA A 11 -12.33 29.37 -12.81
N LEU A 12 -11.18 29.46 -12.17
CA LEU A 12 -10.10 28.47 -12.30
C LEU A 12 -10.66 27.15 -11.74
N LEU A 13 -11.22 26.34 -12.63
CA LEU A 13 -11.41 24.93 -12.35
C LEU A 13 -10.01 24.35 -12.07
N GLN A 14 -9.66 24.24 -10.82
CA GLN A 14 -8.56 23.37 -10.40
C GLN A 14 -9.00 21.94 -10.72
N ILE A 15 -8.66 21.48 -11.91
CA ILE A 15 -8.71 20.05 -12.22
C ILE A 15 -7.66 19.44 -11.29
N SER A 16 -8.12 18.92 -10.14
CA SER A 16 -7.26 18.11 -9.29
C SER A 16 -6.86 16.87 -10.12
N CYS A 17 -5.68 16.94 -10.70
CA CYS A 17 -5.11 15.81 -11.44
C CYS A 17 -4.65 14.80 -10.39
N PHE A 18 -5.54 13.88 -10.00
CA PHE A 18 -5.17 12.77 -9.16
C PHE A 18 -3.98 12.04 -9.79
N ALA A 19 -2.96 11.82 -9.03
CA ALA A 19 -1.71 11.22 -9.51
C ALA A 19 -0.88 10.73 -8.34
N VAL A 20 0.12 9.91 -8.64
CA VAL A 20 1.15 9.55 -7.68
C VAL A 20 2.32 10.50 -7.83
N SER A 21 2.62 11.26 -6.77
CA SER A 21 3.89 11.97 -6.69
C SER A 21 4.98 11.03 -6.16
N VAL A 22 6.17 11.14 -6.74
CA VAL A 22 7.29 10.26 -6.39
C VAL A 22 8.45 11.12 -5.86
N GLU A 23 8.86 10.83 -4.63
CA GLU A 23 10.10 11.33 -4.06
C GLU A 23 11.17 10.25 -4.11
N THR A 24 12.43 10.64 -4.28
CA THR A 24 13.54 9.72 -4.36
C THR A 24 14.66 10.16 -3.44
N THR A 25 15.06 9.29 -2.53
CA THR A 25 16.26 9.45 -1.72
C THR A 25 17.41 8.63 -2.29
N THR A 26 18.55 8.58 -1.64
CA THR A 26 19.67 7.71 -2.02
C THR A 26 19.26 6.23 -2.06
N ASN A 27 18.41 5.78 -1.12
CA ASN A 27 18.10 4.37 -0.92
C ASN A 27 16.63 3.99 -1.13
N LEU A 28 15.73 4.98 -1.18
CA LEU A 28 14.28 4.76 -1.19
C LEU A 28 13.62 5.47 -2.37
N ASN A 29 12.59 4.84 -2.92
CA ASN A 29 11.53 5.48 -3.69
C ASN A 29 10.31 5.60 -2.78
N VAL A 30 9.67 6.77 -2.76
CA VAL A 30 8.50 7.08 -1.94
C VAL A 30 7.39 7.55 -2.85
N TYR A 31 6.30 6.80 -2.84
CA TYR A 31 5.13 7.03 -3.68
C TYR A 31 4.02 7.60 -2.80
N TYR A 32 3.55 8.80 -3.12
CA TYR A 32 2.40 9.46 -2.47
C TYR A 32 1.19 9.43 -3.42
N PRO A 33 0.32 8.42 -3.34
CA PRO A 33 -0.91 8.43 -4.12
C PRO A 33 -1.83 9.56 -3.67
N GLU A 34 -2.43 10.29 -4.61
CA GLU A 34 -3.61 11.11 -4.32
C GLU A 34 -4.84 10.23 -4.47
N TYR A 35 -5.68 10.15 -3.44
CA TYR A 35 -6.78 9.20 -3.40
C TYR A 35 -7.98 9.73 -2.62
N THR A 36 -9.15 9.24 -2.98
CA THR A 36 -10.40 9.40 -2.21
C THR A 36 -10.78 8.12 -1.49
N LYS A 37 -10.26 6.97 -1.95
CA LYS A 37 -10.59 5.65 -1.43
C LYS A 37 -9.37 4.73 -1.45
N ILE A 38 -9.28 3.86 -0.44
CA ILE A 38 -8.34 2.73 -0.42
C ILE A 38 -9.15 1.45 -0.22
N ASP A 39 -8.83 0.40 -0.99
CA ASP A 39 -9.40 -0.93 -0.82
C ASP A 39 -8.33 -2.00 -0.67
N LEU A 40 -8.69 -3.07 0.01
CA LEU A 40 -8.04 -4.36 -0.10
C LEU A 40 -8.80 -5.17 -1.16
N VAL A 41 -8.27 -5.18 -2.38
CA VAL A 41 -8.83 -5.99 -3.47
C VAL A 41 -8.38 -7.43 -3.27
N CYS A 42 -9.36 -8.29 -3.00
CA CYS A 42 -9.13 -9.70 -2.76
C CYS A 42 -9.42 -10.50 -4.03
N GLY A 43 -8.42 -11.10 -4.63
CA GLY A 43 -8.53 -11.84 -5.88
C GLY A 43 -7.54 -11.35 -6.94
N GLN A 44 -8.03 -11.06 -8.13
CA GLN A 44 -7.19 -10.55 -9.22
C GLN A 44 -6.71 -9.13 -8.96
N MET A 45 -5.49 -8.83 -9.40
CA MET A 45 -4.97 -7.47 -9.40
C MET A 45 -5.82 -6.57 -10.30
N PRO A 46 -6.17 -5.34 -9.85
CA PRO A 46 -6.77 -4.34 -10.72
C PRO A 46 -5.95 -4.12 -11.98
N LYS A 47 -6.63 -4.01 -13.09
CA LYS A 47 -5.95 -3.81 -14.38
C LYS A 47 -5.48 -2.37 -14.51
N ALA A 48 -4.31 -2.19 -15.11
CA ALA A 48 -3.79 -0.86 -15.42
C ALA A 48 -4.68 -0.04 -16.39
N THR A 49 -5.67 -0.68 -17.03
CA THR A 49 -6.69 -0.01 -17.83
C THR A 49 -7.81 0.63 -17.01
N GLU A 50 -7.93 0.30 -15.72
CA GLU A 50 -8.91 0.90 -14.80
C GLU A 50 -8.48 2.32 -14.44
N LYS A 51 -9.08 3.31 -15.10
CA LYS A 51 -8.65 4.72 -15.05
C LYS A 51 -8.81 5.39 -13.67
N ASN A 52 -9.61 4.80 -12.78
CA ASN A 52 -9.84 5.29 -11.42
C ASN A 52 -8.83 4.72 -10.40
N VAL A 53 -7.93 3.83 -10.80
CA VAL A 53 -6.86 3.31 -9.94
C VAL A 53 -5.60 4.14 -10.12
N GLU A 54 -5.04 4.63 -9.00
CA GLU A 54 -3.84 5.46 -8.98
C GLU A 54 -2.58 4.67 -8.61
N PHE A 55 -2.69 3.75 -7.65
CA PHE A 55 -1.58 2.87 -7.23
C PHE A 55 -2.13 1.50 -6.84
N CYS A 56 -1.40 0.46 -7.17
CA CYS A 56 -1.73 -0.91 -6.79
C CYS A 56 -0.48 -1.75 -6.56
N CYS A 57 -0.41 -2.44 -5.42
CA CYS A 57 0.62 -3.42 -5.11
C CYS A 57 0.10 -4.50 -4.16
N GLU A 58 0.87 -5.55 -3.91
CA GLU A 58 0.53 -6.57 -2.93
C GLU A 58 0.41 -6.01 -1.52
N ALA A 59 -0.40 -6.64 -0.66
CA ALA A 59 -0.66 -6.22 0.70
C ALA A 59 -0.27 -7.28 1.74
N ALA A 60 -1.20 -8.14 2.14
CA ALA A 60 -0.97 -9.15 3.17
C ALA A 60 -0.30 -10.39 2.61
N PHE A 61 0.42 -11.13 3.47
CA PHE A 61 0.94 -12.44 3.10
C PHE A 61 -0.14 -13.37 2.58
N THR A 62 0.19 -14.10 1.52
CA THR A 62 -0.62 -15.16 0.95
C THR A 62 0.10 -16.48 1.13
N GLY A 63 -0.57 -17.47 1.74
CA GLY A 63 0.04 -18.76 2.05
C GLY A 63 0.34 -19.57 0.80
N GLU A 64 -0.58 -19.59 -0.14
CA GLU A 64 -0.46 -20.29 -1.41
C GLU A 64 -1.18 -19.50 -2.51
N LEU A 65 -0.50 -19.34 -3.64
CA LEU A 65 -1.07 -18.69 -4.82
C LEU A 65 -1.82 -19.74 -5.62
N LEU A 66 -3.13 -19.68 -5.58
CA LEU A 66 -4.01 -20.59 -6.31
C LEU A 66 -4.60 -19.91 -7.55
N ASN A 67 -4.94 -20.72 -8.56
CA ASN A 67 -5.73 -20.26 -9.70
C ASN A 67 -7.10 -19.74 -9.26
N GLU A 68 -7.65 -20.32 -8.19
CA GLU A 68 -8.86 -19.84 -7.53
C GLU A 68 -8.52 -19.12 -6.24
N PHE A 69 -9.05 -17.90 -6.09
CA PHE A 69 -8.91 -17.14 -4.87
C PHE A 69 -9.72 -17.76 -3.72
N LYS A 70 -9.06 -17.95 -2.57
CA LYS A 70 -9.71 -18.35 -1.32
C LYS A 70 -9.28 -17.38 -0.22
N HIS A 71 -10.25 -16.77 0.48
CA HIS A 71 -9.97 -15.86 1.60
C HIS A 71 -9.10 -16.49 2.68
N LEU A 72 -9.27 -17.79 2.93
CA LEU A 72 -8.44 -18.53 3.90
C LEU A 72 -6.95 -18.57 3.56
N ASN A 73 -6.55 -18.22 2.33
CA ASN A 73 -5.14 -18.14 1.93
C ASN A 73 -4.50 -16.79 2.26
N ILE A 74 -5.27 -15.79 2.66
CA ILE A 74 -4.74 -14.50 3.14
C ILE A 74 -4.41 -14.63 4.62
N ALA A 75 -3.30 -14.04 5.03
CA ALA A 75 -2.83 -14.10 6.41
C ALA A 75 -3.73 -13.30 7.35
N ASP A 76 -4.20 -13.98 8.39
CA ASP A 76 -5.07 -13.45 9.45
C ASP A 76 -6.43 -12.90 8.95
N ASN A 77 -7.23 -12.41 9.88
CA ASN A 77 -8.48 -11.74 9.53
C ASN A 77 -8.18 -10.46 8.75
N HIS A 78 -9.01 -10.18 7.76
CA HIS A 78 -8.88 -9.01 6.91
C HIS A 78 -10.26 -8.47 6.53
N ILE A 79 -10.32 -7.20 6.16
CA ILE A 79 -11.57 -6.51 5.78
C ILE A 79 -11.52 -6.22 4.29
N CYS A 80 -12.46 -6.80 3.55
CA CYS A 80 -12.67 -6.52 2.13
C CYS A 80 -14.08 -5.94 1.95
N ASN A 81 -14.19 -4.77 1.32
CA ASN A 81 -15.48 -4.10 1.06
C ASN A 81 -16.36 -3.98 2.32
N GLY A 82 -15.79 -3.60 3.44
CA GLY A 82 -16.51 -3.43 4.71
C GLY A 82 -16.92 -4.74 5.39
N VAL A 83 -16.48 -5.89 4.88
CA VAL A 83 -16.81 -7.20 5.45
C VAL A 83 -15.56 -7.87 6.00
N MET A 84 -15.63 -8.26 7.28
CA MET A 84 -14.59 -9.08 7.91
C MET A 84 -14.56 -10.48 7.29
N LYS A 85 -13.38 -10.89 6.85
CA LYS A 85 -13.11 -12.22 6.30
C LYS A 85 -12.07 -12.93 7.16
N LYS A 86 -12.25 -14.23 7.33
CA LYS A 86 -11.30 -15.08 8.04
C LYS A 86 -10.15 -15.48 7.11
N GLY A 87 -8.91 -15.39 7.62
CA GLY A 87 -7.71 -15.89 6.97
C GLY A 87 -6.97 -16.93 7.82
N TYR A 88 -5.83 -17.45 7.33
CA TYR A 88 -5.01 -18.36 8.12
C TYR A 88 -4.19 -17.62 9.17
N ARG A 89 -3.92 -18.28 10.29
CA ARG A 89 -3.10 -17.69 11.37
C ARG A 89 -1.64 -17.54 10.92
N CYS A 90 -1.15 -16.31 10.85
CA CYS A 90 0.24 -16.01 10.53
C CYS A 90 0.98 -15.51 11.78
N LYS A 91 2.03 -16.26 12.20
CA LYS A 91 2.86 -15.89 13.35
C LYS A 91 3.78 -14.71 13.07
N ALA A 92 4.12 -14.45 11.80
CA ALA A 92 4.99 -13.35 11.40
C ALA A 92 4.30 -11.99 11.52
N ASN A 93 2.96 -11.95 11.44
CA ASN A 93 2.22 -10.70 11.54
C ASN A 93 2.20 -10.19 12.98
N THR A 94 2.63 -8.95 13.16
CA THR A 94 2.74 -8.27 14.46
C THR A 94 1.91 -7.00 14.54
N GLY A 95 1.33 -6.57 13.42
CA GLY A 95 0.47 -5.40 13.33
C GLY A 95 -0.62 -5.54 12.30
N GLY A 96 -1.36 -4.46 12.12
CA GLY A 96 -2.41 -4.33 11.14
C GLY A 96 -2.65 -2.87 10.75
N PHE A 97 -3.36 -2.72 9.66
CA PHE A 97 -3.81 -1.45 9.11
C PHE A 97 -5.28 -1.54 8.77
N VAL A 98 -6.02 -0.48 9.04
CA VAL A 98 -7.42 -0.30 8.62
C VAL A 98 -7.62 1.07 8.00
N TRP A 99 -8.53 1.15 7.03
CA TRP A 99 -8.96 2.40 6.40
C TRP A 99 -10.47 2.43 6.23
N GLY A 100 -11.07 3.60 6.43
CA GLY A 100 -12.49 3.83 6.16
C GLY A 100 -12.89 5.28 6.35
N LYS A 101 -13.77 5.79 5.48
CA LYS A 101 -14.28 7.17 5.53
C LYS A 101 -13.19 8.24 5.66
N GLY A 102 -12.08 8.08 4.91
CA GLY A 102 -10.96 9.02 4.92
C GLY A 102 -10.06 8.96 6.16
N LYS A 103 -10.29 8.01 7.08
CA LYS A 103 -9.47 7.79 8.27
C LYS A 103 -8.72 6.47 8.16
N TRP A 104 -7.57 6.39 8.82
CA TRP A 104 -6.79 5.15 8.91
C TRP A 104 -6.19 4.97 10.30
N LYS A 105 -5.75 3.75 10.55
CA LYS A 105 -5.05 3.43 11.79
C LYS A 105 -4.06 2.30 11.56
N PHE A 106 -2.81 2.51 12.01
CA PHE A 106 -1.83 1.46 12.23
C PHE A 106 -1.93 0.98 13.68
N MET A 107 -1.85 -0.32 13.89
CA MET A 107 -2.03 -0.88 15.23
C MET A 107 -1.21 -2.15 15.43
N ARG A 108 -1.05 -2.58 16.69
CA ARG A 108 -0.54 -3.91 16.99
C ARG A 108 -1.58 -4.95 16.55
N LYS A 109 -1.12 -6.16 16.23
CA LYS A 109 -2.02 -7.25 15.86
C LYS A 109 -3.08 -7.57 16.93
N ALA A 110 -2.71 -7.48 18.21
CA ALA A 110 -3.65 -7.70 19.32
C ALA A 110 -4.80 -6.69 19.36
N ASP A 111 -4.60 -5.51 18.78
CA ASP A 111 -5.59 -4.42 18.73
C ASP A 111 -6.40 -4.44 17.41
N TYR A 112 -6.10 -5.39 16.50
CA TYR A 112 -6.79 -5.48 15.22
C TYR A 112 -8.26 -5.91 15.45
N PRO A 113 -9.22 -5.24 14.79
CA PRO A 113 -10.64 -5.50 15.04
C PRO A 113 -11.04 -6.94 14.71
N THR A 114 -11.99 -7.47 15.46
CA THR A 114 -12.61 -8.78 15.20
C THR A 114 -13.79 -8.67 14.23
N GLU A 115 -14.31 -7.47 14.04
CA GLU A 115 -15.39 -7.12 13.12
C GLU A 115 -15.00 -5.87 12.30
N ALA A 116 -15.68 -5.63 11.18
CA ALA A 116 -15.34 -4.50 10.32
C ALA A 116 -15.55 -3.13 10.99
N ASN A 117 -16.55 -3.00 11.88
CA ASN A 117 -16.81 -1.79 12.71
C ASN A 117 -16.78 -0.47 11.91
N GLY A 118 -17.29 -0.48 10.68
CA GLY A 118 -17.34 0.69 9.79
C GLY A 118 -16.04 0.95 9.00
N TRP A 119 -14.99 0.13 9.17
CA TRP A 119 -13.82 0.14 8.30
C TRP A 119 -14.14 -0.50 6.94
N ASN A 120 -13.69 0.13 5.86
CA ASN A 120 -13.92 -0.37 4.51
C ASN A 120 -12.92 -1.47 4.12
N MET A 121 -11.67 -1.32 4.57
CA MET A 121 -10.61 -2.28 4.30
C MET A 121 -9.66 -2.39 5.49
N GLY A 122 -8.95 -3.50 5.56
CA GLY A 122 -7.90 -3.72 6.54
C GLY A 122 -7.23 -5.07 6.38
N PHE A 123 -5.99 -5.16 6.83
CA PHE A 123 -5.21 -6.40 6.81
C PHE A 123 -4.14 -6.40 7.91
N CYS A 124 -3.68 -7.59 8.25
CA CYS A 124 -2.57 -7.79 9.18
C CYS A 124 -1.28 -8.07 8.42
N GLN A 125 -0.16 -7.55 8.95
CA GLN A 125 1.17 -7.76 8.39
C GLN A 125 2.25 -7.51 9.48
N MET A 126 3.53 -7.65 9.15
CA MET A 126 4.61 -7.27 10.06
C MET A 126 4.65 -5.76 10.27
N LEU A 127 4.55 -5.34 11.52
CA LEU A 127 4.69 -3.94 11.92
C LEU A 127 6.19 -3.61 12.03
N ILE A 128 6.69 -2.72 11.19
CA ILE A 128 8.10 -2.34 11.10
C ILE A 128 8.40 -1.16 12.02
N ILE A 129 7.59 -0.11 11.91
CA ILE A 129 7.71 1.12 12.71
C ILE A 129 6.36 1.42 13.34
N LYS A 130 6.37 1.83 14.60
CA LYS A 130 5.20 2.32 15.30
C LYS A 130 5.57 3.52 16.14
N ASP A 131 4.81 4.61 16.00
CA ASP A 131 5.01 5.87 16.73
C ASP A 131 6.48 6.37 16.59
N GLY A 132 7.04 6.28 15.37
CA GLY A 132 8.41 6.68 15.03
C GLY A 132 9.51 5.70 15.50
N SER A 133 9.14 4.64 16.21
CA SER A 133 10.11 3.68 16.77
C SER A 133 10.11 2.37 15.98
N ALA A 134 11.29 1.95 15.54
CA ALA A 134 11.47 0.65 14.88
C ALA A 134 11.17 -0.50 15.83
N ARG A 135 10.45 -1.50 15.33
CA ARG A 135 10.16 -2.72 16.08
C ARG A 135 11.36 -3.67 16.07
N PRO A 136 11.54 -4.49 17.11
CA PRO A 136 12.61 -5.49 17.12
C PRO A 136 12.57 -6.40 15.91
N ILE A 137 13.72 -6.58 15.27
CA ILE A 137 13.88 -7.44 14.10
C ILE A 137 14.28 -8.83 14.58
N GLY A 138 13.52 -9.85 14.20
CA GLY A 138 13.89 -11.24 14.46
C GLY A 138 15.20 -11.61 13.74
N THR A 139 16.08 -12.35 14.42
CA THR A 139 17.41 -12.71 13.90
C THR A 139 17.39 -13.36 12.52
N LYS A 140 16.39 -14.19 12.24
CA LYS A 140 16.21 -14.84 10.93
C LYS A 140 15.92 -13.87 9.79
N MET A 141 15.30 -12.73 10.07
CA MET A 141 14.95 -11.74 9.05
C MET A 141 16.04 -10.70 8.81
N LYS A 142 16.83 -10.40 9.83
CA LYS A 142 17.79 -9.30 9.87
C LYS A 142 18.64 -9.20 8.59
N ASN A 143 19.21 -10.31 8.16
CA ASN A 143 20.15 -10.41 7.03
C ASN A 143 19.47 -10.82 5.71
N ASN A 144 18.17 -11.08 5.69
CA ASN A 144 17.47 -11.40 4.45
C ASN A 144 17.59 -10.25 3.46
N LYS A 145 17.96 -10.58 2.22
CA LYS A 145 18.15 -9.61 1.14
C LYS A 145 16.98 -9.67 0.15
N ASN A 146 16.34 -8.53 -0.06
CA ASN A 146 15.27 -8.37 -1.05
C ASN A 146 15.13 -6.90 -1.44
N ILE A 147 14.29 -6.61 -2.44
CA ILE A 147 13.64 -5.32 -2.54
C ILE A 147 12.51 -5.35 -1.53
N TYR A 148 12.43 -4.35 -0.67
CA TYR A 148 11.43 -4.24 0.39
C TYR A 148 10.46 -3.10 0.11
N ARG A 149 9.18 -3.33 0.39
CA ARG A 149 8.11 -2.34 0.28
C ARG A 149 7.31 -2.30 1.57
N ALA A 150 6.84 -1.11 1.94
CA ALA A 150 5.99 -0.91 3.11
C ALA A 150 4.91 0.12 2.83
N LEU A 151 3.73 -0.08 3.43
CA LEU A 151 2.73 0.96 3.63
C LEU A 151 3.17 1.80 4.82
N CYS A 152 3.33 3.09 4.61
CA CYS A 152 3.89 3.99 5.60
C CYS A 152 2.98 5.18 5.87
N GLU A 153 3.15 5.76 7.05
CA GLU A 153 2.69 7.11 7.38
C GLU A 153 3.89 8.00 7.64
N LYS A 154 3.94 9.14 6.97
CA LYS A 154 4.93 10.19 7.16
C LYS A 154 4.26 11.55 7.08
N ASP A 155 4.54 12.40 8.06
CA ASP A 155 3.99 13.76 8.15
C ASP A 155 2.45 13.79 7.99
N GLY A 156 1.75 12.79 8.59
CA GLY A 156 0.30 12.66 8.53
C GLY A 156 -0.25 12.25 7.15
N LYS A 157 0.59 11.74 6.24
CA LYS A 157 0.19 11.25 4.93
C LYS A 157 0.51 9.78 4.77
N LEU A 158 -0.37 9.03 4.11
CA LEU A 158 -0.05 7.67 3.68
C LEU A 158 0.83 7.70 2.44
N CYS A 159 1.82 6.81 2.42
CA CYS A 159 2.70 6.60 1.27
C CYS A 159 3.11 5.14 1.18
N ILE A 160 3.54 4.74 0.00
CA ILE A 160 4.22 3.46 -0.22
C ILE A 160 5.72 3.76 -0.36
N ILE A 161 6.54 3.06 0.41
CA ILE A 161 8.00 3.24 0.38
C ILE A 161 8.64 1.93 -0.04
N GLU A 162 9.56 2.01 -1.01
CA GLU A 162 10.28 0.86 -1.53
C GLU A 162 11.79 1.12 -1.54
N SER A 163 12.59 0.08 -1.25
CA SER A 163 14.03 0.16 -1.44
C SER A 163 14.40 0.16 -2.93
N LYS A 164 15.28 1.07 -3.34
CA LYS A 164 15.71 1.22 -4.77
C LYS A 164 16.45 0.00 -5.31
N LYS A 165 17.02 -0.80 -4.44
CA LYS A 165 17.80 -2.00 -4.77
C LYS A 165 17.63 -3.07 -3.73
N VAL A 166 18.11 -4.24 -4.00
CA VAL A 166 18.19 -5.34 -3.05
C VAL A 166 19.05 -4.92 -1.86
N VAL A 167 18.46 -4.93 -0.66
CA VAL A 167 19.11 -4.58 0.61
C VAL A 167 18.77 -5.61 1.68
N THR A 168 19.44 -5.57 2.83
CA THR A 168 19.03 -6.36 3.99
C THR A 168 17.78 -5.74 4.62
N TYR A 169 16.97 -6.58 5.29
CA TYR A 169 15.78 -6.08 6.00
C TYR A 169 16.15 -5.04 7.06
N GLU A 170 17.21 -5.27 7.83
CA GLU A 170 17.72 -4.31 8.81
C GLU A 170 18.06 -2.95 8.20
N PHE A 171 18.74 -2.97 7.04
CA PHE A 171 19.08 -1.73 6.34
C PHE A 171 17.83 -0.99 5.85
N PHE A 172 16.83 -1.72 5.34
CA PHE A 172 15.56 -1.10 4.96
C PHE A 172 14.86 -0.42 6.13
N VAL A 173 14.77 -1.11 7.29
CA VAL A 173 14.19 -0.55 8.52
C VAL A 173 14.95 0.69 8.97
N LYS A 174 16.30 0.66 8.91
CA LYS A 174 17.12 1.84 9.20
C LYS A 174 16.78 3.00 8.26
N CYS A 175 16.69 2.75 6.94
CA CYS A 175 16.34 3.79 5.96
C CYS A 175 14.97 4.42 6.25
N LEU A 176 13.95 3.63 6.64
CA LEU A 176 12.64 4.15 7.03
C LEU A 176 12.73 5.02 8.28
N SER A 177 13.52 4.63 9.28
CA SER A 177 13.74 5.40 10.51
C SER A 177 14.48 6.71 10.22
N ASP A 178 15.52 6.67 9.41
CA ASP A 178 16.29 7.87 8.99
C ASP A 178 15.38 8.83 8.20
N TYR A 179 14.46 8.31 7.39
CA TYR A 179 13.46 9.09 6.64
C TYR A 179 12.32 9.63 7.53
N LYS A 180 12.33 9.32 8.86
CA LYS A 180 11.35 9.79 9.85
C LYS A 180 9.92 9.31 9.59
N VAL A 181 9.78 8.07 9.18
CA VAL A 181 8.47 7.40 9.05
C VAL A 181 7.85 7.23 10.44
N THR A 182 6.58 7.62 10.60
CA THR A 182 5.85 7.49 11.86
C THR A 182 5.32 6.08 12.07
N HIS A 183 4.75 5.50 11.01
CA HIS A 183 4.27 4.11 11.00
C HIS A 183 4.69 3.41 9.72
N ALA A 184 5.04 2.14 9.82
CA ALA A 184 5.32 1.30 8.65
C ALA A 184 4.83 -0.13 8.87
N LEU A 185 4.07 -0.63 7.91
CA LEU A 185 3.61 -2.00 7.81
C LEU A 185 4.21 -2.63 6.56
N TYR A 186 4.85 -3.78 6.70
CA TYR A 186 5.43 -4.51 5.58
C TYR A 186 4.35 -4.86 4.54
N LEU A 187 4.73 -4.90 3.27
CA LEU A 187 3.88 -5.42 2.19
C LEU A 187 4.50 -6.70 1.64
N ASP A 188 3.66 -7.63 1.19
CA ASP A 188 4.13 -8.94 0.75
C ASP A 188 5.02 -8.82 -0.50
N MET A 189 6.32 -8.94 -0.26
CA MET A 189 7.37 -8.86 -1.26
C MET A 189 8.08 -10.20 -1.36
N GLY A 190 7.32 -11.25 -1.63
CA GLY A 190 7.87 -12.57 -1.89
C GLY A 190 8.96 -12.49 -2.97
N ARG A 191 9.97 -13.35 -2.92
CA ARG A 191 11.08 -13.32 -3.87
C ARG A 191 10.59 -13.46 -5.32
N GLY A 192 10.74 -12.39 -6.10
CA GLY A 192 10.24 -12.28 -7.48
C GLY A 192 8.73 -12.01 -7.58
N TRP A 193 8.08 -11.59 -6.47
CA TRP A 193 6.66 -11.25 -6.38
C TRP A 193 6.47 -9.79 -5.98
N ASN A 194 7.18 -8.88 -6.66
CA ASN A 194 7.27 -7.46 -6.32
C ASN A 194 6.62 -6.55 -7.38
N TYR A 195 5.78 -7.11 -8.27
CA TYR A 195 5.07 -6.34 -9.28
C TYR A 195 4.12 -5.33 -8.65
N ALA A 196 4.16 -4.10 -9.16
CA ALA A 196 3.23 -3.03 -8.82
C ALA A 196 3.09 -2.07 -9.98
N TRP A 197 2.11 -1.18 -9.94
CA TRP A 197 2.00 -0.11 -10.91
C TRP A 197 1.29 1.11 -10.32
N TYR A 198 1.54 2.27 -10.91
CA TYR A 198 0.90 3.51 -10.53
C TYR A 198 0.66 4.41 -11.76
N ARG A 199 -0.15 5.48 -11.58
CA ARG A 199 -0.32 6.54 -12.57
C ARG A 199 0.51 7.74 -12.19
N ASP A 200 1.29 8.23 -13.13
CA ASP A 200 2.02 9.49 -12.98
C ASP A 200 1.10 10.70 -13.22
N LYS A 201 1.65 11.90 -13.04
CA LYS A 201 0.92 13.17 -13.23
C LYS A 201 0.37 13.38 -14.65
N ALA A 202 0.88 12.67 -15.64
CA ALA A 202 0.35 12.69 -17.01
C ALA A 202 -0.73 11.62 -17.22
N GLY A 203 -1.11 10.85 -16.19
CA GLY A 203 -2.05 9.74 -16.26
C GLY A 203 -1.47 8.49 -16.91
N LYS A 204 -0.15 8.47 -17.19
CA LYS A 204 0.53 7.33 -17.77
C LYS A 204 0.78 6.26 -16.71
N VAL A 205 0.54 5.01 -17.07
CA VAL A 205 0.86 3.87 -16.21
C VAL A 205 2.37 3.63 -16.19
N VAL A 206 2.92 3.61 -14.98
CA VAL A 206 4.30 3.24 -14.69
C VAL A 206 4.29 1.90 -13.97
N VAL A 207 4.93 0.90 -14.58
CA VAL A 207 5.05 -0.45 -14.01
C VAL A 207 6.35 -0.54 -13.22
N LEU A 208 6.24 -1.05 -11.99
CA LEU A 208 7.36 -1.38 -11.14
C LEU A 208 7.64 -2.87 -11.24
N HIS A 209 8.92 -3.22 -11.43
CA HIS A 209 9.37 -4.62 -11.51
C HIS A 209 8.63 -5.44 -12.57
N SER A 210 8.65 -4.97 -13.80
CA SER A 210 8.06 -5.69 -14.95
C SER A 210 8.63 -7.09 -15.17
N GLU A 211 9.84 -7.37 -14.65
CA GLU A 211 10.51 -8.66 -14.62
C GLU A 211 9.96 -9.61 -13.52
N SER A 212 9.09 -9.13 -12.64
CA SER A 212 8.49 -9.95 -11.60
C SER A 212 7.77 -11.16 -12.18
N LYS A 213 7.82 -12.29 -11.45
CA LYS A 213 7.06 -13.50 -11.80
C LYS A 213 5.56 -13.28 -11.88
N MET A 214 5.05 -12.23 -11.22
CA MET A 214 3.64 -11.83 -11.28
C MET A 214 3.29 -10.93 -12.47
N ALA A 215 4.29 -10.34 -13.13
CA ALA A 215 4.07 -9.52 -14.32
C ALA A 215 3.79 -10.41 -15.53
N PRO A 216 2.90 -10.12 -16.34
CA PRO A 216 1.57 -9.52 -16.41
C PRO A 216 0.46 -10.55 -16.17
N THR A 217 0.63 -11.50 -15.25
CA THR A 217 -0.25 -12.67 -15.18
C THR A 217 -1.41 -12.42 -14.23
N TYR A 218 -2.52 -11.97 -14.76
CA TYR A 218 -3.81 -11.95 -14.04
C TYR A 218 -4.33 -13.32 -13.61
N LYS A 219 -3.56 -14.40 -13.82
CA LYS A 219 -3.91 -15.72 -13.31
C LYS A 219 -3.63 -15.87 -11.81
N TYR A 220 -2.72 -15.07 -11.25
CA TYR A 220 -2.44 -15.12 -9.83
C TYR A 220 -3.49 -14.32 -9.05
N ARG A 221 -4.10 -14.95 -8.10
CA ARG A 221 -5.12 -14.37 -7.23
C ARG A 221 -4.58 -14.32 -5.81
N THR A 222 -4.45 -13.12 -5.28
CA THR A 222 -3.99 -12.87 -3.92
C THR A 222 -4.73 -11.66 -3.34
N ASN A 223 -4.07 -10.70 -2.76
CA ASN A 223 -4.68 -9.50 -2.25
C ASN A 223 -3.80 -8.27 -2.53
N TRP A 224 -4.43 -7.15 -2.80
CA TRP A 224 -3.80 -5.95 -3.31
C TRP A 224 -4.28 -4.73 -2.55
N ILE A 225 -3.38 -3.93 -2.01
CA ILE A 225 -3.74 -2.58 -1.57
C ILE A 225 -3.84 -1.70 -2.81
N THR A 226 -4.98 -1.05 -2.94
CA THR A 226 -5.31 -0.27 -4.13
C THR A 226 -5.83 1.10 -3.73
N PHE A 227 -5.22 2.14 -4.30
CA PHE A 227 -5.60 3.53 -4.10
C PHE A 227 -6.40 4.01 -5.30
N TYR A 228 -7.57 4.60 -5.05
CA TYR A 228 -8.51 5.07 -6.06
C TYR A 228 -8.71 6.58 -5.96
N LYS A 229 -8.83 7.26 -7.12
CA LYS A 229 -9.27 8.64 -7.21
C LYS A 229 -10.78 8.79 -7.05
#